data_1bf935eee920e1211d305ff1be2b90be
#
_entry.id   1bf935eee920e1211d305ff1be2b90be
#
_cell.length_a   1.000
_cell.length_b   1.000
_cell.length_c   1.000
_cell.angle_alpha   90.00
_cell.angle_beta   90.00
_cell.angle_gamma   90.00
#
_symmetry.space_group_name_H-M   'P 1'
#
loop_
_entity.id
_entity.type
_entity.pdbx_description
1 polymer ?
#
loop_
_entity_poly.entity_id
_entity_poly.type
_entity_poly.pdbx_seq_one_letter_code
_entity_poly.pdbx_strand_id
1 'polypeptide(L)'
;MIAVAIIFLKNQTRPITKLAEASERFGRGEDIDEFRPSGALEIRKAGLEFDKMRKRIIRHLNQRSEMLSGISHDLRTPLTRIKLQIAMIKDKSIVEKLSRDVDEMEKMLNEYLQFARSGAKDKTETFDISVLLEDICKKYEKPNIKYFLKERVYFDGRKNLISRCINNLIDNSLKFADNVELYLKKGRSTINISIEDD
;
A
#
# COMPACT_ATOMS: atom_id res chain seq x y z
N MET A 1 -7.65 36.67 -37.64
CA MET A 1 -8.76 36.57 -36.67
C MET A 1 -8.90 35.17 -36.09
N ILE A 2 -9.06 34.10 -36.87
CA ILE A 2 -9.29 32.70 -36.37
C ILE A 2 -8.12 32.20 -35.50
N ALA A 3 -6.86 32.41 -35.90
CA ALA A 3 -5.69 31.99 -35.15
C ALA A 3 -5.63 32.61 -33.73
N VAL A 4 -5.97 33.90 -33.60
CA VAL A 4 -6.00 34.60 -32.30
C VAL A 4 -7.09 34.02 -31.40
N ALA A 5 -8.26 33.72 -31.95
CA ALA A 5 -9.35 33.09 -31.21
C ALA A 5 -8.98 31.70 -30.72
N ILE A 6 -8.30 30.90 -31.54
CA ILE A 6 -7.83 29.55 -31.16
C ILE A 6 -6.80 29.63 -30.01
N ILE A 7 -5.82 30.54 -30.10
CA ILE A 7 -4.82 30.75 -29.04
C ILE A 7 -5.46 31.18 -27.75
N PHE A 8 -6.42 32.13 -27.85
CA PHE A 8 -7.16 32.60 -26.69
C PHE A 8 -7.95 31.46 -25.99
N LEU A 9 -8.72 30.68 -26.75
CA LEU A 9 -9.48 29.54 -26.26
C LEU A 9 -8.53 28.50 -25.62
N LYS A 10 -7.42 28.17 -26.27
CA LYS A 10 -6.42 27.23 -25.74
C LYS A 10 -5.81 27.70 -24.42
N ASN A 11 -5.56 29.00 -24.27
CA ASN A 11 -5.07 29.57 -23.02
C ASN A 11 -6.12 29.56 -21.91
N GLN A 12 -7.41 29.66 -22.24
CA GLN A 12 -8.50 29.58 -21.26
C GLN A 12 -8.79 28.15 -20.81
N THR A 13 -8.70 27.16 -21.71
CA THR A 13 -9.01 25.76 -21.38
C THR A 13 -7.86 25.03 -20.69
N ARG A 14 -6.63 25.39 -21.00
CA ARG A 14 -5.44 24.74 -20.43
C ARG A 14 -5.38 24.69 -18.88
N PRO A 15 -5.73 25.77 -18.14
CA PRO A 15 -5.81 25.72 -16.69
C PRO A 15 -6.89 24.78 -16.15
N ILE A 16 -8.00 24.66 -16.86
CA ILE A 16 -9.10 23.74 -16.48
C ILE A 16 -8.65 22.29 -16.63
N THR A 17 -8.01 21.98 -17.78
CA THR A 17 -7.46 20.64 -18.02
C THR A 17 -6.41 20.26 -16.95
N LYS A 18 -5.51 21.18 -16.60
CA LYS A 18 -4.52 20.97 -15.54
C LYS A 18 -5.17 20.71 -14.17
N LEU A 19 -6.24 21.43 -13.84
CA LEU A 19 -6.96 21.21 -12.61
C LEU A 19 -7.66 19.84 -12.59
N ALA A 20 -8.28 19.45 -13.72
CA ALA A 20 -8.91 18.14 -13.86
C ALA A 20 -7.88 16.99 -13.76
N GLU A 21 -6.76 17.09 -14.47
CA GLU A 21 -5.66 16.11 -14.38
C GLU A 21 -5.08 16.00 -12.95
N ALA A 22 -4.87 17.14 -12.29
CA ALA A 22 -4.41 17.16 -10.90
C ALA A 22 -5.43 16.50 -9.96
N SER A 23 -6.73 16.77 -10.16
CA SER A 23 -7.79 16.16 -9.37
C SER A 23 -7.88 14.64 -9.58
N GLU A 24 -7.74 14.19 -10.83
CA GLU A 24 -7.74 12.77 -11.18
C GLU A 24 -6.53 12.05 -10.57
N ARG A 25 -5.33 12.60 -10.73
CA ARG A 25 -4.10 12.04 -10.14
C ARG A 25 -4.18 11.96 -8.63
N PHE A 26 -4.66 13.02 -7.98
CA PHE A 26 -4.87 13.02 -6.53
C PHE A 26 -5.91 11.98 -6.10
N GLY A 27 -7.00 11.83 -6.86
CA GLY A 27 -8.01 10.79 -6.62
C GLY A 27 -7.47 9.36 -6.73
N ARG A 28 -6.48 9.12 -7.60
CA ARG A 28 -5.74 7.85 -7.70
C ARG A 28 -4.72 7.66 -6.57
N GLY A 29 -4.57 8.65 -5.69
CA GLY A 29 -3.59 8.64 -4.60
C GLY A 29 -2.15 8.85 -5.06
N GLU A 30 -1.96 9.45 -6.25
CA GLU A 30 -0.65 9.88 -6.70
C GLU A 30 -0.21 11.14 -5.94
N ASP A 31 1.09 11.25 -5.67
CA ASP A 31 1.65 12.47 -5.09
C ASP A 31 1.69 13.59 -6.15
N ILE A 32 1.19 14.76 -5.77
CA ILE A 32 1.23 15.95 -6.60
C ILE A 32 2.15 16.94 -5.90
N ASP A 33 3.42 16.99 -6.32
CA ASP A 33 4.44 17.78 -5.65
C ASP A 33 4.10 19.27 -5.62
N GLU A 34 3.67 19.86 -6.72
CA GLU A 34 3.35 21.28 -6.78
C GLU A 34 2.20 21.57 -7.77
N PHE A 35 1.03 21.89 -7.23
CA PHE A 35 -0.07 22.40 -8.03
C PHE A 35 -0.10 23.92 -7.95
N ARG A 36 0.15 24.60 -9.07
CA ARG A 36 0.10 26.06 -9.19
C ARG A 36 -1.16 26.49 -9.93
N PRO A 37 -2.19 27.03 -9.21
CA PRO A 37 -3.39 27.55 -9.84
C PRO A 37 -3.09 28.66 -10.84
N SER A 38 -3.66 28.58 -12.04
CA SER A 38 -3.46 29.56 -13.10
C SER A 38 -4.76 29.79 -13.88
N GLY A 39 -4.78 30.78 -14.77
CA GLY A 39 -5.91 31.10 -15.63
C GLY A 39 -6.80 32.23 -15.09
N ALA A 40 -8.05 32.31 -15.57
CA ALA A 40 -9.05 33.30 -15.16
C ALA A 40 -9.29 33.25 -13.64
N LEU A 41 -9.82 34.34 -13.09
CA LEU A 41 -9.98 34.52 -11.64
C LEU A 41 -10.76 33.36 -10.99
N GLU A 42 -11.84 32.92 -11.62
CA GLU A 42 -12.73 31.87 -11.13
C GLU A 42 -12.01 30.52 -11.12
N ILE A 43 -11.27 30.21 -12.17
CA ILE A 43 -10.53 28.94 -12.30
C ILE A 43 -9.36 28.92 -11.34
N ARG A 44 -8.66 30.04 -11.18
CA ARG A 44 -7.59 30.19 -10.19
C ARG A 44 -8.11 30.03 -8.77
N LYS A 45 -9.29 30.61 -8.47
CA LYS A 45 -9.95 30.43 -7.17
C LYS A 45 -10.35 28.97 -6.92
N ALA A 46 -10.93 28.29 -7.91
CA ALA A 46 -11.24 26.85 -7.82
C ALA A 46 -9.98 26.02 -7.58
N GLY A 47 -8.87 26.32 -8.29
CA GLY A 47 -7.59 25.65 -8.10
C GLY A 47 -6.98 25.87 -6.72
N LEU A 48 -7.13 27.07 -6.14
CA LEU A 48 -6.69 27.36 -4.77
C LEU A 48 -7.49 26.55 -3.73
N GLU A 49 -8.81 26.47 -3.90
CA GLU A 49 -9.64 25.67 -3.00
C GLU A 49 -9.37 24.17 -3.12
N PHE A 50 -9.10 23.66 -4.34
CA PHE A 50 -8.63 22.31 -4.55
C PHE A 50 -7.32 22.05 -3.80
N ASP A 51 -6.32 22.94 -3.90
CA ASP A 51 -5.04 22.77 -3.22
C ASP A 51 -5.17 22.80 -1.69
N LYS A 52 -6.04 23.67 -1.16
CA LYS A 52 -6.37 23.69 0.27
C LYS A 52 -7.01 22.37 0.73
N MET A 53 -7.98 21.87 -0.04
CA MET A 53 -8.63 20.58 0.22
C MET A 53 -7.62 19.43 0.19
N ARG A 54 -6.77 19.36 -0.85
CA ARG A 54 -5.69 18.39 -0.99
C ARG A 54 -4.78 18.39 0.23
N LYS A 55 -4.27 19.56 0.61
CA LYS A 55 -3.39 19.72 1.78
C LYS A 55 -4.07 19.28 3.09
N ARG A 56 -5.37 19.55 3.24
CA ARG A 56 -6.15 19.13 4.40
C ARG A 56 -6.26 17.61 4.46
N ILE A 57 -6.59 16.96 3.34
CA ILE A 57 -6.70 15.49 3.25
C ILE A 57 -5.36 14.85 3.60
N ILE A 58 -4.25 15.31 3.01
CA ILE A 58 -2.91 14.79 3.30
C ILE A 58 -2.58 14.94 4.79
N ARG A 59 -2.88 16.11 5.39
CA ARG A 59 -2.67 16.33 6.83
C ARG A 59 -3.46 15.34 7.68
N HIS A 60 -4.74 15.12 7.37
CA HIS A 60 -5.56 14.14 8.09
C HIS A 60 -5.02 12.72 7.98
N LEU A 61 -4.56 12.32 6.78
CA LEU A 61 -3.95 11.00 6.59
C LEU A 61 -2.66 10.85 7.40
N ASN A 62 -1.81 11.87 7.43
CA ASN A 62 -0.58 11.88 8.22
C ASN A 62 -0.87 11.84 9.73
N GLN A 63 -1.80 12.67 10.23
CA GLN A 63 -2.21 12.65 11.63
C GLN A 63 -2.75 11.27 12.04
N ARG A 64 -3.57 10.65 11.18
CA ARG A 64 -4.07 9.28 11.43
C ARG A 64 -2.91 8.28 11.52
N SER A 65 -1.93 8.37 10.63
CA SER A 65 -0.74 7.50 10.64
C SER A 65 0.12 7.70 11.88
N GLU A 66 0.31 8.94 12.33
CA GLU A 66 1.05 9.28 13.55
C GLU A 66 0.33 8.76 14.80
N MET A 67 -0.99 8.99 14.90
CA MET A 67 -1.81 8.48 16.00
C MET A 67 -1.72 6.95 16.11
N LEU A 68 -1.85 6.25 14.98
CA LEU A 68 -1.74 4.80 14.94
C LEU A 68 -0.33 4.31 15.29
N SER A 69 0.70 5.10 14.97
CA SER A 69 2.07 4.81 15.40
C SER A 69 2.23 4.90 16.91
N GLY A 70 1.65 5.93 17.55
CA GLY A 70 1.61 6.09 19.00
C GLY A 70 0.88 4.95 19.69
N ILE A 71 -0.33 4.63 19.22
CA ILE A 71 -1.13 3.50 19.77
C ILE A 71 -0.36 2.19 19.67
N SER A 72 0.38 1.96 18.56
CA SER A 72 1.23 0.77 18.40
C SER A 72 2.26 0.63 19.52
N HIS A 73 2.96 1.72 19.80
CA HIS A 73 3.96 1.75 20.86
C HIS A 73 3.33 1.49 22.25
N ASP A 74 2.20 2.15 22.50
CA ASP A 74 1.54 2.10 23.81
C ASP A 74 0.89 0.72 24.08
N LEU A 75 0.45 0.01 23.03
CA LEU A 75 -0.07 -1.35 23.15
C LEU A 75 1.03 -2.42 23.22
N ARG A 76 2.21 -2.18 22.66
CA ARG A 76 3.34 -3.11 22.74
C ARG A 76 3.86 -3.24 24.18
N THR A 77 3.86 -2.16 24.94
CA THR A 77 4.34 -2.13 26.33
C THR A 77 3.55 -3.09 27.25
N PRO A 78 2.21 -3.06 27.33
CA PRO A 78 1.45 -4.02 28.12
C PRO A 78 1.58 -5.45 27.60
N LEU A 79 1.63 -5.68 26.28
CA LEU A 79 1.83 -7.03 25.73
C LEU A 79 3.19 -7.61 26.16
N THR A 80 4.25 -6.82 26.13
CA THR A 80 5.57 -7.25 26.63
C THR A 80 5.52 -7.58 28.11
N ARG A 81 4.80 -6.79 28.92
CA ARG A 81 4.62 -7.06 30.35
C ARG A 81 3.87 -8.37 30.59
N ILE A 82 2.81 -8.65 29.83
CA ILE A 82 2.06 -9.91 29.89
C ILE A 82 2.97 -11.09 29.54
N LYS A 83 3.76 -10.98 28.48
CA LYS A 83 4.77 -12.02 28.09
C LYS A 83 5.75 -12.31 29.23
N LEU A 84 6.25 -11.27 29.89
CA LEU A 84 7.15 -11.44 31.03
C LEU A 84 6.45 -12.13 32.22
N GLN A 85 5.19 -11.80 32.50
CA GLN A 85 4.41 -12.46 33.55
C GLN A 85 4.14 -13.94 33.24
N ILE A 86 3.80 -14.25 31.97
CA ILE A 86 3.61 -15.64 31.51
C ILE A 86 4.90 -16.45 31.70
N ALA A 87 6.07 -15.87 31.40
CA ALA A 87 7.36 -16.53 31.57
C ALA A 87 7.68 -16.89 33.03
N MET A 88 7.01 -16.27 34.00
CA MET A 88 7.17 -16.60 35.45
C MET A 88 6.25 -17.73 35.94
N ILE A 89 5.31 -18.18 35.13
CA ILE A 89 4.38 -19.28 35.45
C ILE A 89 5.13 -20.60 35.33
N LYS A 90 4.97 -21.48 36.33
CA LYS A 90 5.66 -22.78 36.37
C LYS A 90 5.00 -23.86 35.53
N ASP A 91 3.69 -23.74 35.27
CA ASP A 91 2.94 -24.71 34.47
C ASP A 91 3.18 -24.47 32.96
N LYS A 92 3.95 -25.38 32.37
CA LYS A 92 4.31 -25.31 30.94
C LYS A 92 3.11 -25.35 29.99
N SER A 93 2.05 -26.11 30.34
CA SER A 93 0.84 -26.22 29.50
C SER A 93 0.08 -24.91 29.43
N ILE A 94 -0.01 -24.21 30.55
CA ILE A 94 -0.65 -22.90 30.65
C ILE A 94 0.20 -21.86 29.93
N VAL A 95 1.52 -21.89 30.13
CA VAL A 95 2.50 -20.99 29.44
C VAL A 95 2.37 -21.08 27.93
N GLU A 96 2.33 -22.31 27.36
CA GLU A 96 2.23 -22.49 25.92
C GLU A 96 0.94 -21.92 25.33
N LYS A 97 -0.21 -22.12 26.00
CA LYS A 97 -1.50 -21.60 25.56
C LYS A 97 -1.52 -20.08 25.60
N LEU A 98 -1.17 -19.49 26.76
CA LEU A 98 -1.19 -18.04 26.94
C LEU A 98 -0.16 -17.34 26.03
N SER A 99 1.02 -17.92 25.81
CA SER A 99 2.01 -17.36 24.90
C SER A 99 1.50 -17.31 23.47
N ARG A 100 0.84 -18.37 22.98
CA ARG A 100 0.20 -18.38 21.66
C ARG A 100 -0.83 -17.27 21.53
N ASP A 101 -1.72 -17.14 22.51
CA ASP A 101 -2.79 -16.12 22.49
C ASP A 101 -2.18 -14.70 22.42
N VAL A 102 -1.14 -14.43 23.21
CA VAL A 102 -0.47 -13.12 23.21
C VAL A 102 0.31 -12.88 21.92
N ASP A 103 0.95 -13.89 21.37
CA ASP A 103 1.65 -13.79 20.06
C ASP A 103 0.65 -13.53 18.93
N GLU A 104 -0.52 -14.15 18.96
CA GLU A 104 -1.60 -13.90 18.01
C GLU A 104 -2.16 -12.48 18.15
N MET A 105 -2.37 -11.99 19.39
CA MET A 105 -2.77 -10.59 19.62
C MET A 105 -1.72 -9.61 19.09
N GLU A 106 -0.44 -9.84 19.31
CA GLU A 106 0.64 -9.00 18.80
C GLU A 106 0.67 -9.00 17.26
N LYS A 107 0.46 -10.17 16.66
CA LYS A 107 0.36 -10.32 15.20
C LYS A 107 -0.82 -9.52 14.64
N MET A 108 -2.03 -9.71 15.17
CA MET A 108 -3.23 -8.98 14.75
C MET A 108 -3.04 -7.46 14.89
N LEU A 109 -2.45 -7.00 15.99
CA LEU A 109 -2.15 -5.60 16.21
C LEU A 109 -1.21 -5.05 15.15
N ASN A 110 -0.11 -5.74 14.86
CA ASN A 110 0.86 -5.33 13.86
C ASN A 110 0.26 -5.30 12.46
N GLU A 111 -0.58 -6.28 12.08
CA GLU A 111 -1.29 -6.33 10.80
C GLU A 111 -2.26 -5.15 10.67
N TYR A 112 -3.05 -4.85 11.71
CA TYR A 112 -3.98 -3.72 11.71
C TYR A 112 -3.26 -2.38 11.57
N LEU A 113 -2.17 -2.18 12.31
CA LEU A 113 -1.37 -0.97 12.25
C LEU A 113 -0.68 -0.79 10.90
N GLN A 114 -0.20 -1.87 10.31
CA GLN A 114 0.38 -1.88 8.98
C GLN A 114 -0.66 -1.54 7.91
N PHE A 115 -1.86 -2.11 8.01
CA PHE A 115 -2.99 -1.77 7.14
C PHE A 115 -3.34 -0.28 7.23
N ALA A 116 -3.45 0.24 8.42
CA ALA A 116 -3.85 1.63 8.65
C ALA A 116 -2.79 2.67 8.21
N ARG A 117 -1.50 2.28 8.18
CA ARG A 117 -0.39 3.13 7.69
C ARG A 117 -0.22 3.09 6.16
N SER A 118 -0.70 2.06 5.50
CA SER A 118 -0.33 1.74 4.12
C SER A 118 -0.91 2.67 3.04
N GLY A 119 -1.68 3.69 3.39
CA GLY A 119 -2.26 4.61 2.41
C GLY A 119 -1.45 5.88 2.12
N ALA A 120 -0.53 6.27 3.00
CA ALA A 120 -0.02 7.65 3.02
C ALA A 120 1.41 7.85 2.47
N LYS A 121 2.22 6.81 2.33
CA LYS A 121 3.66 6.98 2.04
C LYS A 121 4.24 6.17 0.88
N ASP A 122 3.50 5.25 0.29
CA ASP A 122 4.04 4.42 -0.78
C ASP A 122 3.98 5.16 -2.11
N LYS A 123 5.16 5.51 -2.63
CA LYS A 123 5.30 6.12 -3.96
C LYS A 123 5.07 5.07 -5.04
N THR A 124 4.45 5.50 -6.14
CA THR A 124 4.39 4.71 -7.36
C THR A 124 5.78 4.74 -8.01
N GLU A 125 6.33 3.58 -8.30
CA GLU A 125 7.62 3.40 -8.97
C GLU A 125 7.52 2.32 -10.05
N THR A 126 8.36 2.40 -11.08
CA THR A 126 8.51 1.34 -12.07
C THR A 126 9.45 0.28 -11.53
N PHE A 127 9.01 -0.96 -11.42
CA PHE A 127 9.83 -2.07 -10.95
C PHE A 127 9.54 -3.37 -11.73
N ASP A 128 10.48 -4.30 -11.68
CA ASP A 128 10.29 -5.64 -12.24
C ASP A 128 9.51 -6.52 -11.24
N ILE A 129 8.24 -6.82 -11.58
CA ILE A 129 7.38 -7.61 -10.72
C ILE A 129 7.83 -9.08 -10.63
N SER A 130 8.51 -9.58 -11.67
CA SER A 130 9.04 -10.95 -11.68
C SER A 130 10.11 -11.13 -10.60
N VAL A 131 11.02 -10.14 -10.49
CA VAL A 131 12.07 -10.13 -9.46
C VAL A 131 11.45 -10.00 -8.06
N LEU A 132 10.44 -9.14 -7.91
CA LEU A 132 9.74 -9.00 -6.63
C LEU A 132 9.11 -10.32 -6.17
N LEU A 133 8.43 -11.03 -7.07
CA LEU A 133 7.79 -12.30 -6.76
C LEU A 133 8.82 -13.40 -6.45
N GLU A 134 9.92 -13.44 -7.19
CA GLU A 134 11.02 -14.36 -6.93
C GLU A 134 11.64 -14.13 -5.54
N ASP A 135 11.91 -12.85 -5.19
CA ASP A 135 12.45 -12.47 -3.88
C ASP A 135 11.49 -12.83 -2.73
N ILE A 136 10.18 -12.68 -2.94
CA ILE A 136 9.17 -13.08 -1.97
C ILE A 136 9.22 -14.60 -1.78
N CYS A 137 9.13 -15.38 -2.86
CA CYS A 137 9.12 -16.84 -2.77
C CYS A 137 10.39 -17.40 -2.11
N LYS A 138 11.57 -16.84 -2.41
CA LYS A 138 12.84 -17.24 -1.79
C LYS A 138 12.88 -17.03 -0.28
N LYS A 139 12.17 -16.05 0.27
CA LYS A 139 12.12 -15.79 1.73
C LYS A 139 11.43 -16.87 2.53
N TYR A 140 10.54 -17.62 1.89
CA TYR A 140 9.76 -18.65 2.60
C TYR A 140 10.55 -19.93 2.87
N GLU A 141 11.80 -20.11 2.32
CA GLU A 141 12.71 -21.26 2.57
C GLU A 141 11.99 -22.64 2.60
N LYS A 142 10.76 -22.75 2.07
CA LYS A 142 9.97 -23.96 2.09
C LYS A 142 10.01 -24.63 0.72
N PRO A 143 10.27 -25.94 0.63
CA PRO A 143 10.30 -26.65 -0.65
C PRO A 143 8.93 -26.70 -1.36
N ASN A 144 7.87 -26.32 -0.66
CA ASN A 144 6.48 -26.47 -1.11
C ASN A 144 5.98 -25.23 -1.88
N ILE A 145 6.79 -24.19 -2.06
CA ILE A 145 6.43 -23.04 -2.87
C ILE A 145 7.14 -23.13 -4.21
N LYS A 146 6.34 -23.33 -5.27
CA LYS A 146 6.83 -23.30 -6.65
C LYS A 146 6.39 -22.01 -7.31
N TYR A 147 7.25 -21.44 -8.16
CA TYR A 147 6.92 -20.24 -8.91
C TYR A 147 7.26 -20.40 -10.39
N PHE A 148 6.37 -19.91 -11.24
CA PHE A 148 6.45 -20.02 -12.70
C PHE A 148 6.46 -18.63 -13.32
N LEU A 149 7.65 -18.05 -13.41
CA LEU A 149 7.91 -16.70 -13.92
C LEU A 149 8.58 -16.83 -15.30
N LYS A 150 7.79 -16.73 -16.38
CA LYS A 150 8.29 -16.98 -17.74
C LYS A 150 9.04 -15.79 -18.34
N GLU A 151 8.71 -14.58 -17.94
CA GLU A 151 9.21 -13.34 -18.55
C GLU A 151 9.48 -12.28 -17.48
N ARG A 152 10.38 -11.33 -17.81
CA ARG A 152 10.50 -10.11 -17.03
C ARG A 152 9.34 -9.17 -17.34
N VAL A 153 8.67 -8.69 -16.32
CA VAL A 153 7.50 -7.83 -16.45
C VAL A 153 7.68 -6.58 -15.60
N TYR A 154 7.80 -5.43 -16.26
CA TYR A 154 7.85 -4.14 -15.58
C TYR A 154 6.44 -3.63 -15.30
N PHE A 155 6.25 -3.08 -14.12
CA PHE A 155 4.98 -2.58 -13.62
C PHE A 155 5.16 -1.26 -12.88
N ASP A 156 4.25 -0.30 -13.18
CA ASP A 156 4.18 0.97 -12.47
C ASP A 156 3.19 0.85 -11.31
N GLY A 157 3.69 0.85 -10.10
CA GLY A 157 2.82 0.64 -8.94
C GLY A 157 3.53 0.86 -7.62
N ARG A 158 2.81 0.62 -6.53
CA ARG A 158 3.31 0.72 -5.16
C ARG A 158 3.90 -0.63 -4.75
N LYS A 159 5.20 -0.79 -4.96
CA LYS A 159 5.94 -2.05 -4.74
C LYS A 159 5.65 -2.67 -3.36
N ASN A 160 5.68 -1.87 -2.29
CA ASN A 160 5.45 -2.36 -0.93
C ASN A 160 4.03 -2.89 -0.71
N LEU A 161 3.01 -2.25 -1.32
CA LEU A 161 1.63 -2.71 -1.22
C LEU A 161 1.43 -4.04 -1.94
N ILE A 162 2.01 -4.18 -3.15
CA ILE A 162 1.96 -5.41 -3.92
C ILE A 162 2.68 -6.53 -3.17
N SER A 163 3.90 -6.26 -2.69
CA SER A 163 4.66 -7.24 -1.89
C SER A 163 3.84 -7.74 -0.69
N ARG A 164 3.18 -6.83 0.02
CA ARG A 164 2.35 -7.20 1.17
C ARG A 164 1.12 -8.01 0.77
N CYS A 165 0.45 -7.62 -0.32
CA CYS A 165 -0.69 -8.37 -0.83
C CYS A 165 -0.31 -9.81 -1.14
N ILE A 166 0.82 -10.01 -1.86
CA ILE A 166 1.32 -11.33 -2.22
C ILE A 166 1.73 -12.14 -0.98
N ASN A 167 2.47 -11.54 -0.03
CA ASN A 167 2.84 -12.23 1.21
C ASN A 167 1.59 -12.68 1.99
N ASN A 168 0.56 -11.83 2.13
CA ASN A 168 -0.68 -12.18 2.82
C ASN A 168 -1.42 -13.34 2.13
N LEU A 169 -1.42 -13.37 0.80
CA LEU A 169 -2.03 -14.48 0.05
C LEU A 169 -1.24 -15.79 0.26
N ILE A 170 0.09 -15.75 0.14
CA ILE A 170 0.94 -16.93 0.37
C ILE A 170 0.80 -17.42 1.82
N ASP A 171 0.85 -16.50 2.81
CA ASP A 171 0.67 -16.86 4.21
C ASP A 171 -0.70 -17.48 4.49
N ASN A 172 -1.74 -17.02 3.77
CA ASN A 172 -3.08 -17.58 3.89
C ASN A 172 -3.15 -18.99 3.29
N SER A 173 -2.62 -19.19 2.08
CA SER A 173 -2.56 -20.50 1.43
C SER A 173 -1.76 -21.50 2.28
N LEU A 174 -0.60 -21.12 2.81
CA LEU A 174 0.23 -21.98 3.67
C LEU A 174 -0.39 -22.36 5.04
N LYS A 175 -1.51 -21.74 5.43
CA LYS A 175 -2.27 -22.15 6.64
C LYS A 175 -3.17 -23.36 6.39
N PHE A 176 -3.62 -23.54 5.15
CA PHE A 176 -4.66 -24.50 4.79
C PHE A 176 -4.18 -25.55 3.78
N ALA A 177 -3.03 -25.34 3.15
CA ALA A 177 -2.46 -26.17 2.12
C ALA A 177 -1.00 -26.50 2.38
N ASP A 178 -0.57 -27.64 1.85
CA ASP A 178 0.81 -28.09 1.93
C ASP A 178 1.68 -27.55 0.78
N ASN A 179 1.07 -27.32 -0.40
CA ASN A 179 1.74 -26.83 -1.59
C ASN A 179 1.11 -25.54 -2.10
N VAL A 180 1.95 -24.58 -2.52
CA VAL A 180 1.52 -23.32 -3.10
C VAL A 180 2.25 -23.10 -4.43
N GLU A 181 1.52 -22.79 -5.46
CA GLU A 181 2.05 -22.49 -6.79
C GLU A 181 1.72 -21.06 -7.19
N LEU A 182 2.74 -20.28 -7.56
CA LEU A 182 2.61 -18.89 -7.98
C LEU A 182 2.89 -18.75 -9.47
N TYR A 183 1.96 -18.16 -10.18
CA TYR A 183 2.06 -17.93 -11.63
C TYR A 183 2.03 -16.46 -11.95
N LEU A 184 2.90 -16.04 -12.87
CA LEU A 184 2.89 -14.71 -13.47
C LEU A 184 2.62 -14.85 -14.97
N LYS A 185 1.55 -14.21 -15.45
CA LYS A 185 1.19 -14.19 -16.88
C LYS A 185 1.01 -12.75 -17.35
N LYS A 186 1.72 -12.39 -18.41
CA LYS A 186 1.57 -11.09 -19.08
C LYS A 186 0.52 -11.22 -20.18
N GLY A 187 -0.57 -10.47 -20.08
CA GLY A 187 -1.54 -10.26 -21.14
C GLY A 187 -1.19 -9.05 -22.02
N ARG A 188 -2.04 -8.71 -22.98
CA ARG A 188 -1.81 -7.54 -23.86
C ARG A 188 -1.84 -6.21 -23.12
N SER A 189 -2.71 -6.06 -22.13
CA SER A 189 -2.88 -4.84 -21.32
C SER A 189 -3.01 -5.13 -19.82
N THR A 190 -2.80 -6.37 -19.40
CA THR A 190 -2.99 -6.82 -18.01
C THR A 190 -1.81 -7.68 -17.58
N ILE A 191 -1.53 -7.66 -16.29
CA ILE A 191 -0.61 -8.58 -15.62
C ILE A 191 -1.46 -9.41 -14.67
N ASN A 192 -1.44 -10.71 -14.84
CA ASN A 192 -2.17 -11.65 -13.99
C ASN A 192 -1.18 -12.37 -13.07
N ILE A 193 -1.42 -12.28 -11.77
CA ILE A 193 -0.73 -13.05 -10.75
C ILE A 193 -1.77 -13.98 -10.15
N SER A 194 -1.55 -15.29 -10.22
CA SER A 194 -2.38 -16.29 -9.56
C SER A 194 -1.56 -17.06 -8.53
N ILE A 195 -2.19 -17.33 -7.40
CA ILE A 195 -1.66 -18.17 -6.32
C ILE A 195 -2.66 -19.30 -6.17
N GLU A 196 -2.18 -20.52 -6.37
CA GLU A 196 -2.97 -21.74 -6.35
C GLU A 196 -2.46 -22.61 -5.20
N ASP A 197 -3.35 -23.16 -4.41
CA ASP A 197 -3.11 -24.05 -3.28
C ASP A 197 -3.87 -25.38 -3.48
N ASP A 198 -3.41 -26.47 -2.87
CA ASP A 198 -3.97 -27.84 -2.94
C ASP A 198 -5.02 -28.12 -1.86
#